data_78a830fb35da300d98fed144dee122b8
#
_entry.id   78a830fb35da300d98fed144dee122b8
#
_cell.length_a   1.000
_cell.length_b   1.000
_cell.length_c   1.000
_cell.angle_alpha   90.00
_cell.angle_beta   90.00
_cell.angle_gamma   90.00
#
_symmetry.space_group_name_H-M   'P 1'
#
loop_
_entity.id
_entity.type
_entity.pdbx_description
1 polymer ?
#
loop_
_entity_poly.entity_id
_entity_poly.type
_entity_poly.pdbx_seq_one_letter_code
_entity_poly.pdbx_strand_id
1 'polypeptide(L)'
;MNHEPKKECFKTSVGGQALIEGIMMRGPEHICCAVRKPDGTIETKIDDTPKHGIWAKIPLVRGAISMIESLITGYHYMMYSAQVSMGDEYDTEEEESAFEKWVGDHLGKKAEDILMAGAALVGGLFAILLFTVLPTVLVGGLGKVVTLTRWPRVILEAVLKVAIFLSYMVAISKMKEIHRVFEYHGAEHKTIACYEAGDELTVENVRKYTRFHPRCGTSFLILVVIVSVFLYSVLPWSSTSLRVLFKLLLLPVVMGISYELLKWCGRSDNIATRIIRQPGIWVQHLTVFEPDDSMIEVAIAAVTPVLPETPEEGKW
;
A
#
# COMPACT_ATOMS: atom_id res chain seq x y z
N MET A 1 -25.19 -23.72 31.41
CA MET A 1 -24.19 -23.44 30.36
C MET A 1 -24.89 -22.63 29.28
N ASN A 2 -24.80 -21.30 29.37
CA ASN A 2 -25.32 -20.41 28.34
C ASN A 2 -24.38 -20.48 27.13
N HIS A 3 -24.83 -21.10 26.04
CA HIS A 3 -24.20 -20.93 24.76
C HIS A 3 -24.49 -19.50 24.29
N GLU A 4 -23.54 -18.58 24.52
CA GLU A 4 -23.50 -17.34 23.74
C GLU A 4 -23.45 -17.73 22.27
N PRO A 5 -24.31 -17.15 21.40
CA PRO A 5 -24.23 -17.43 19.99
C PRO A 5 -22.83 -17.03 19.50
N LYS A 6 -22.12 -17.95 18.82
CA LYS A 6 -20.87 -17.62 18.13
C LYS A 6 -21.16 -16.42 17.23
N LYS A 7 -20.53 -15.28 17.53
CA LYS A 7 -20.57 -14.10 16.67
C LYS A 7 -20.12 -14.55 15.28
N GLU A 8 -20.93 -14.29 14.26
CA GLU A 8 -20.59 -14.61 12.89
C GLU A 8 -19.43 -13.69 12.45
N CYS A 9 -18.26 -14.29 12.21
CA CYS A 9 -17.15 -13.58 11.60
C CYS A 9 -17.54 -13.13 10.19
N PHE A 10 -17.39 -11.86 9.88
CA PHE A 10 -17.71 -11.31 8.57
C PHE A 10 -16.45 -10.67 7.95
N LYS A 11 -16.47 -10.45 6.64
CA LYS A 11 -15.37 -9.78 5.94
C LYS A 11 -15.81 -8.37 5.56
N THR A 12 -15.14 -7.37 6.11
CA THR A 12 -15.43 -5.97 5.81
C THR A 12 -14.71 -5.46 4.57
N SER A 13 -15.30 -4.47 3.90
CA SER A 13 -14.64 -3.66 2.86
C SER A 13 -13.83 -2.50 3.45
N VAL A 14 -13.89 -2.31 4.76
CA VAL A 14 -13.04 -1.33 5.45
C VAL A 14 -11.58 -1.75 5.32
N GLY A 15 -10.75 -0.81 4.95
CA GLY A 15 -9.30 -0.96 4.83
C GLY A 15 -8.63 0.37 5.10
N GLY A 16 -7.32 0.37 5.30
CA GLY A 16 -6.63 1.59 5.65
C GLY A 16 -5.24 1.71 5.05
N GLN A 17 -4.54 2.70 5.53
CA GLN A 17 -3.15 2.98 5.24
C GLN A 17 -2.49 3.56 6.49
N ALA A 18 -1.38 2.97 6.90
CA ALA A 18 -0.55 3.55 7.95
C ALA A 18 0.14 4.84 7.45
N LEU A 19 0.22 5.80 8.33
CA LEU A 19 0.75 7.15 8.11
C LEU A 19 1.83 7.45 9.16
N ILE A 20 2.39 8.67 9.10
CA ILE A 20 3.30 9.17 10.13
C ILE A 20 2.47 9.48 11.39
N GLU A 21 2.78 8.80 12.50
CA GLU A 21 2.06 8.92 13.79
C GLU A 21 0.53 8.79 13.65
N GLY A 22 0.05 8.06 12.62
CA GLY A 22 -1.37 8.02 12.31
C GLY A 22 -1.80 6.85 11.43
N ILE A 23 -3.11 6.79 11.22
CA ILE A 23 -3.75 5.81 10.34
C ILE A 23 -4.90 6.50 9.60
N MET A 24 -4.99 6.26 8.29
CA MET A 24 -6.17 6.56 7.49
C MET A 24 -6.97 5.28 7.33
N MET A 25 -8.25 5.32 7.66
CA MET A 25 -9.21 4.24 7.41
C MET A 25 -10.25 4.69 6.38
N ARG A 26 -10.58 3.80 5.46
CA ARG A 26 -11.59 4.03 4.43
C ARG A 26 -12.71 3.02 4.58
N GLY A 27 -13.91 3.51 4.78
CA GLY A 27 -15.16 2.76 4.76
C GLY A 27 -15.96 2.98 3.48
N PRO A 28 -17.19 2.46 3.43
CA PRO A 28 -18.09 2.64 2.28
C PRO A 28 -18.45 4.10 2.01
N GLU A 29 -18.70 4.89 3.05
CA GLU A 29 -19.20 6.27 2.96
C GLU A 29 -18.15 7.31 3.34
N HIS A 30 -17.30 7.01 4.33
CA HIS A 30 -16.35 7.95 4.90
C HIS A 30 -14.91 7.43 4.87
N ILE A 31 -13.99 8.39 4.83
CA ILE A 31 -12.56 8.19 5.10
C ILE A 31 -12.27 8.95 6.40
N CYS A 32 -11.62 8.32 7.35
CA CYS A 32 -11.14 8.96 8.57
C CYS A 32 -9.63 8.82 8.68
N CYS A 33 -8.96 9.95 8.90
CA CYS A 33 -7.55 10.01 9.24
C CYS A 33 -7.43 10.38 10.72
N ALA A 34 -6.81 9.52 11.53
CA ALA A 34 -6.50 9.79 12.93
C ALA A 34 -4.98 9.88 13.09
N VAL A 35 -4.50 10.93 13.74
CA VAL A 35 -3.08 11.23 13.92
C VAL A 35 -2.82 11.61 15.37
N ARG A 36 -1.75 11.09 15.98
CA ARG A 36 -1.31 11.48 17.31
C ARG A 36 -0.44 12.73 17.25
N LYS A 37 -0.83 13.76 17.97
CA LYS A 37 -0.09 15.01 18.12
C LYS A 37 1.08 14.87 19.10
N PRO A 38 2.03 15.82 19.10
CA PRO A 38 3.13 15.87 20.07
C PRO A 38 2.65 15.98 21.52
N ASP A 39 1.49 16.59 21.78
CA ASP A 39 0.87 16.70 23.10
C ASP A 39 0.21 15.40 23.59
N GLY A 40 0.22 14.34 22.75
CA GLY A 40 -0.37 13.04 23.03
C GLY A 40 -1.86 12.93 22.69
N THR A 41 -2.54 14.01 22.29
CA THR A 41 -3.94 13.97 21.84
C THR A 41 -4.05 13.36 20.44
N ILE A 42 -5.23 12.82 20.12
CA ILE A 42 -5.51 12.26 18.79
C ILE A 42 -6.40 13.26 18.04
N GLU A 43 -5.92 13.73 16.90
CA GLU A 43 -6.71 14.52 15.99
C GLU A 43 -7.33 13.61 14.92
N THR A 44 -8.61 13.83 14.62
CA THR A 44 -9.34 13.07 13.59
C THR A 44 -9.88 14.01 12.50
N LYS A 45 -9.66 13.65 11.25
CA LYS A 45 -10.24 14.32 10.07
C LYS A 45 -11.10 13.31 9.31
N ILE A 46 -12.36 13.68 9.06
CA ILE A 46 -13.32 12.82 8.36
C ILE A 46 -13.69 13.50 7.05
N ASP A 47 -13.58 12.76 5.97
CA ASP A 47 -13.94 13.18 4.61
C ASP A 47 -14.87 12.12 3.98
N ASP A 48 -15.64 12.51 2.97
CA ASP A 48 -16.51 11.58 2.24
C ASP A 48 -15.69 10.68 1.31
N THR A 49 -16.06 9.40 1.22
CA THR A 49 -15.44 8.48 0.27
C THR A 49 -15.80 8.88 -1.16
N PRO A 50 -14.82 9.13 -2.05
CA PRO A 50 -15.09 9.47 -3.44
C PRO A 50 -15.93 8.39 -4.14
N LYS A 51 -17.00 8.81 -4.80
CA LYS A 51 -17.85 7.90 -5.59
C LYS A 51 -17.19 7.61 -6.93
N HIS A 52 -17.01 6.35 -7.21
CA HIS A 52 -16.37 5.91 -8.45
C HIS A 52 -17.30 6.10 -9.66
N GLY A 53 -16.73 6.55 -10.77
CA GLY A 53 -17.42 6.65 -12.06
C GLY A 53 -17.63 5.29 -12.74
N ILE A 54 -18.20 5.31 -13.95
CA ILE A 54 -18.52 4.12 -14.77
C ILE A 54 -17.28 3.24 -15.00
N TRP A 55 -16.10 3.83 -15.10
CA TRP A 55 -14.82 3.14 -15.32
C TRP A 55 -14.46 2.11 -14.23
N ALA A 56 -14.92 2.34 -12.99
CA ALA A 56 -14.73 1.40 -11.89
C ALA A 56 -15.47 0.06 -12.06
N LYS A 57 -16.36 -0.03 -13.04
CA LYS A 57 -17.10 -1.25 -13.38
C LYS A 57 -16.35 -2.15 -14.37
N ILE A 58 -15.34 -1.61 -15.08
CA ILE A 58 -14.61 -2.33 -16.12
C ILE A 58 -13.44 -3.09 -15.47
N PRO A 59 -13.44 -4.45 -15.49
CA PRO A 59 -12.31 -5.23 -14.99
C PRO A 59 -10.98 -4.78 -15.63
N LEU A 60 -9.88 -4.93 -14.94
CA LEU A 60 -8.54 -4.46 -15.28
C LEU A 60 -8.39 -2.93 -15.24
N VAL A 61 -9.27 -2.16 -15.87
CA VAL A 61 -9.25 -0.69 -15.85
C VAL A 61 -9.45 -0.17 -14.43
N ARG A 62 -10.42 -0.72 -13.71
CA ARG A 62 -10.68 -0.36 -12.31
C ARG A 62 -9.46 -0.57 -11.41
N GLY A 63 -8.65 -1.62 -11.66
CA GLY A 63 -7.43 -1.88 -10.88
C GLY A 63 -6.38 -0.79 -11.05
N ALA A 64 -6.14 -0.34 -12.29
CA ALA A 64 -5.21 0.75 -12.56
C ALA A 64 -5.70 2.08 -11.96
N ILE A 65 -6.99 2.40 -12.12
CA ILE A 65 -7.59 3.63 -11.57
C ILE A 65 -7.58 3.60 -10.04
N SER A 66 -8.04 2.51 -9.40
CA SER A 66 -8.02 2.39 -7.94
C SER A 66 -6.61 2.51 -7.36
N MET A 67 -5.59 2.03 -8.07
CA MET A 67 -4.20 2.20 -7.64
C MET A 67 -3.78 3.67 -7.68
N ILE A 68 -4.10 4.38 -8.75
CA ILE A 68 -3.79 5.82 -8.90
C ILE A 68 -4.53 6.62 -7.81
N GLU A 69 -5.82 6.36 -7.61
CA GLU A 69 -6.62 7.01 -6.56
C GLU A 69 -6.04 6.72 -5.17
N SER A 70 -5.64 5.48 -4.88
CA SER A 70 -5.03 5.11 -3.61
C SER A 70 -3.69 5.81 -3.38
N LEU A 71 -2.89 5.99 -4.43
CA LEU A 71 -1.62 6.73 -4.34
C LEU A 71 -1.86 8.22 -4.05
N ILE A 72 -2.79 8.86 -4.76
CA ILE A 72 -3.13 10.28 -4.58
C ILE A 72 -3.71 10.49 -3.17
N THR A 73 -4.70 9.69 -2.78
CA THR A 73 -5.35 9.77 -1.48
C THR A 73 -4.34 9.50 -0.35
N GLY A 74 -3.56 8.42 -0.49
CA GLY A 74 -2.56 8.03 0.50
C GLY A 74 -1.47 9.09 0.68
N TYR A 75 -1.04 9.72 -0.40
CA TYR A 75 -0.09 10.82 -0.33
C TYR A 75 -0.68 12.05 0.39
N HIS A 76 -1.91 12.44 0.04
CA HIS A 76 -2.60 13.56 0.69
C HIS A 76 -2.68 13.37 2.21
N TYR A 77 -3.12 12.19 2.67
CA TYR A 77 -3.22 11.93 4.11
C TYR A 77 -1.84 11.73 4.76
N MET A 78 -0.83 11.26 4.03
CA MET A 78 0.55 11.18 4.54
C MET A 78 1.09 12.58 4.86
N MET A 79 0.88 13.55 3.96
CA MET A 79 1.29 14.95 4.18
C MET A 79 0.51 15.57 5.34
N TYR A 80 -0.82 15.36 5.39
CA TYR A 80 -1.63 15.82 6.51
C TYR A 80 -1.14 15.25 7.84
N SER A 81 -0.83 13.95 7.89
CA SER A 81 -0.33 13.33 9.12
C SER A 81 1.04 13.85 9.53
N ALA A 82 1.92 14.11 8.56
CA ALA A 82 3.22 14.72 8.83
C ALA A 82 3.06 16.10 9.48
N GLN A 83 2.20 16.97 8.93
CA GLN A 83 1.90 18.27 9.49
C GLN A 83 1.38 18.18 10.92
N VAL A 84 0.34 17.37 11.17
CA VAL A 84 -0.30 17.22 12.46
C VAL A 84 0.65 16.61 13.51
N SER A 85 1.46 15.63 13.10
CA SER A 85 2.40 14.95 14.01
C SER A 85 3.61 15.80 14.41
N MET A 86 4.01 16.78 13.59
CA MET A 86 5.09 17.70 13.87
C MET A 86 4.62 18.94 14.70
N GLY A 87 3.31 19.24 14.63
CA GLY A 87 2.74 20.39 15.36
C GLY A 87 3.40 21.72 14.99
N ASP A 88 3.65 22.57 16.01
CA ASP A 88 4.25 23.90 15.82
C ASP A 88 5.69 23.84 15.27
N GLU A 89 6.37 22.69 15.36
CA GLU A 89 7.71 22.51 14.74
C GLU A 89 7.65 22.50 13.20
N TYR A 90 6.48 22.24 12.61
CA TYR A 90 6.30 22.33 11.16
C TYR A 90 6.33 23.78 10.65
N ASP A 91 5.92 24.74 11.50
CA ASP A 91 5.92 26.19 11.20
C ASP A 91 7.26 26.87 11.54
N THR A 92 8.19 26.21 12.25
CA THR A 92 9.51 26.74 12.52
C THR A 92 10.42 26.45 11.32
N GLU A 93 10.59 27.47 10.47
CA GLU A 93 11.68 27.75 9.54
C GLU A 93 12.70 26.59 9.34
N GLU A 94 12.28 25.43 8.79
CA GLU A 94 13.20 24.75 7.89
C GLU A 94 13.46 25.75 6.76
N GLU A 95 14.72 26.17 6.60
CA GLU A 95 15.11 27.05 5.49
C GLU A 95 14.55 26.45 4.22
N GLU A 96 13.43 27.01 3.71
CA GLU A 96 12.86 26.60 2.43
C GLU A 96 14.02 26.49 1.46
N SER A 97 14.17 25.34 0.85
CA SER A 97 15.24 25.14 -0.11
C SER A 97 15.15 26.22 -1.19
N ALA A 98 16.27 26.62 -1.78
CA ALA A 98 16.25 27.63 -2.85
C ALA A 98 15.29 27.24 -3.99
N PHE A 99 15.02 25.94 -4.14
CA PHE A 99 14.06 25.41 -5.11
C PHE A 99 12.60 25.60 -4.64
N GLU A 100 12.30 25.39 -3.36
CA GLU A 100 10.96 25.62 -2.79
C GLU A 100 10.59 27.10 -2.81
N LYS A 101 11.51 27.98 -2.45
CA LYS A 101 11.35 29.45 -2.60
C LYS A 101 11.07 29.84 -4.04
N TRP A 102 11.87 29.31 -4.96
CA TRP A 102 11.69 29.61 -6.39
C TRP A 102 10.32 29.11 -6.91
N VAL A 103 9.87 27.92 -6.48
CA VAL A 103 8.57 27.37 -6.84
C VAL A 103 7.44 28.18 -6.23
N GLY A 104 7.54 28.57 -4.94
CA GLY A 104 6.59 29.43 -4.24
C GLY A 104 6.41 30.79 -4.92
N ASP A 105 7.52 31.46 -5.27
CA ASP A 105 7.52 32.76 -5.92
C ASP A 105 6.89 32.75 -7.32
N HIS A 106 7.03 31.65 -8.07
CA HIS A 106 6.56 31.56 -9.47
C HIS A 106 5.18 30.93 -9.62
N LEU A 107 4.76 30.05 -8.72
CA LEU A 107 3.55 29.23 -8.83
C LEU A 107 2.49 29.54 -7.76
N GLY A 108 2.82 30.32 -6.73
CA GLY A 108 1.91 30.75 -5.68
C GLY A 108 1.21 29.57 -4.98
N LYS A 109 -0.09 29.65 -4.73
CA LYS A 109 -0.89 28.62 -4.04
C LYS A 109 -0.88 27.22 -4.67
N LYS A 110 -0.37 27.07 -5.89
CA LYS A 110 -0.20 25.77 -6.57
C LYS A 110 1.20 25.17 -6.39
N ALA A 111 2.08 25.87 -5.67
CA ALA A 111 3.45 25.43 -5.47
C ALA A 111 3.53 24.06 -4.80
N GLU A 112 2.77 23.86 -3.72
CA GLU A 112 2.70 22.59 -2.99
C GLU A 112 2.20 21.44 -3.87
N ASP A 113 1.10 21.66 -4.63
CA ASP A 113 0.55 20.64 -5.54
C ASP A 113 1.57 20.20 -6.60
N ILE A 114 2.38 21.14 -7.11
CA ILE A 114 3.39 20.86 -8.15
C ILE A 114 4.60 20.17 -7.55
N LEU A 115 5.07 20.58 -6.38
CA LEU A 115 6.13 19.89 -5.64
C LEU A 115 5.72 18.46 -5.31
N MET A 116 4.48 18.27 -4.84
CA MET A 116 3.89 16.96 -4.57
C MET A 116 3.85 16.06 -5.80
N ALA A 117 3.31 16.58 -6.92
CA ALA A 117 3.26 15.84 -8.18
C ALA A 117 4.67 15.50 -8.68
N GLY A 118 5.61 16.42 -8.51
CA GLY A 118 7.02 16.21 -8.85
C GLY A 118 7.66 15.10 -8.03
N ALA A 119 7.49 15.10 -6.71
CA ALA A 119 8.01 14.07 -5.82
C ALA A 119 7.40 12.69 -6.13
N ALA A 120 6.09 12.62 -6.36
CA ALA A 120 5.40 11.38 -6.75
C ALA A 120 5.92 10.85 -8.10
N LEU A 121 6.14 11.75 -9.07
CA LEU A 121 6.71 11.39 -10.37
C LEU A 121 8.14 10.84 -10.23
N VAL A 122 9.00 11.51 -9.47
CA VAL A 122 10.38 11.06 -9.22
C VAL A 122 10.40 9.72 -8.51
N GLY A 123 9.58 9.53 -7.47
CA GLY A 123 9.43 8.25 -6.77
C GLY A 123 8.93 7.14 -7.69
N GLY A 124 7.93 7.41 -8.52
CA GLY A 124 7.40 6.47 -9.51
C GLY A 124 8.45 6.07 -10.56
N LEU A 125 9.20 7.05 -11.10
CA LEU A 125 10.30 6.80 -12.03
C LEU A 125 11.41 5.97 -11.36
N PHE A 126 11.78 6.28 -10.13
CA PHE A 126 12.76 5.51 -9.37
C PHE A 126 12.31 4.05 -9.19
N ALA A 127 11.05 3.82 -8.81
CA ALA A 127 10.50 2.47 -8.68
C ALA A 127 10.53 1.71 -10.01
N ILE A 128 10.18 2.34 -11.12
CA ILE A 128 10.25 1.75 -12.46
C ILE A 128 11.70 1.40 -12.80
N LEU A 129 12.65 2.32 -12.59
CA LEU A 129 14.07 2.10 -12.83
C LEU A 129 14.58 0.92 -12.00
N LEU A 130 14.28 0.90 -10.71
CA LEU A 130 14.79 -0.11 -9.78
C LEU A 130 14.17 -1.50 -10.04
N PHE A 131 12.86 -1.59 -10.22
CA PHE A 131 12.16 -2.89 -10.26
C PHE A 131 11.86 -3.39 -11.67
N THR A 132 11.98 -2.56 -12.70
CA THR A 132 11.67 -2.98 -14.08
C THR A 132 12.87 -2.85 -15.00
N VAL A 133 13.54 -1.69 -15.00
CA VAL A 133 14.64 -1.41 -15.92
C VAL A 133 15.92 -2.12 -15.49
N LEU A 134 16.32 -1.96 -14.24
CA LEU A 134 17.58 -2.49 -13.70
C LEU A 134 17.72 -4.02 -13.90
N PRO A 135 16.76 -4.88 -13.49
CA PRO A 135 16.88 -6.32 -13.74
C PRO A 135 17.01 -6.65 -15.21
N THR A 136 16.26 -5.95 -16.08
CA THR A 136 16.28 -6.18 -17.53
C THR A 136 17.61 -5.81 -18.16
N VAL A 137 18.18 -4.67 -17.77
CA VAL A 137 19.47 -4.17 -18.28
C VAL A 137 20.62 -5.07 -17.81
N LEU A 138 20.62 -5.49 -16.55
CA LEU A 138 21.64 -6.37 -15.99
C LEU A 138 21.65 -7.73 -16.72
N VAL A 139 20.48 -8.34 -16.91
CA VAL A 139 20.40 -9.63 -17.63
C VAL A 139 20.66 -9.46 -19.12
N GLY A 140 20.23 -8.34 -19.72
CA GLY A 140 20.54 -8.01 -21.11
C GLY A 140 22.04 -7.81 -21.35
N GLY A 141 22.71 -7.14 -20.43
CA GLY A 141 24.17 -6.97 -20.43
C GLY A 141 24.92 -8.29 -20.27
N LEU A 142 24.54 -9.09 -19.30
CA LEU A 142 25.12 -10.42 -19.10
C LEU A 142 24.94 -11.32 -20.36
N GLY A 143 23.80 -11.22 -21.02
CA GLY A 143 23.53 -11.98 -22.25
C GLY A 143 24.39 -11.58 -23.45
N LYS A 144 25.18 -10.47 -23.39
CA LYS A 144 26.18 -10.12 -24.40
C LYS A 144 27.52 -10.80 -24.14
N VAL A 145 27.81 -11.15 -22.88
CA VAL A 145 29.07 -11.78 -22.45
C VAL A 145 28.92 -13.31 -22.40
N VAL A 146 27.77 -13.78 -21.92
CA VAL A 146 27.46 -15.20 -21.77
C VAL A 146 26.30 -15.58 -22.69
N THR A 147 26.46 -16.65 -23.47
CA THR A 147 25.39 -17.15 -24.33
C THR A 147 24.29 -17.79 -23.50
N LEU A 148 23.27 -17.01 -23.16
CA LEU A 148 22.09 -17.48 -22.44
C LEU A 148 20.94 -17.71 -23.42
N THR A 149 20.32 -18.88 -23.34
CA THR A 149 19.04 -19.15 -24.01
C THR A 149 17.89 -18.37 -23.37
N ARG A 150 16.71 -18.42 -23.98
CA ARG A 150 15.55 -17.62 -23.51
C ARG A 150 15.17 -17.86 -22.05
N TRP A 151 15.01 -19.13 -21.68
CA TRP A 151 14.49 -19.48 -20.34
C TRP A 151 15.43 -19.11 -19.20
N PRO A 152 16.75 -19.40 -19.24
CA PRO A 152 17.69 -18.91 -18.23
C PRO A 152 17.66 -17.39 -18.06
N ARG A 153 17.52 -16.62 -19.15
CA ARG A 153 17.36 -15.14 -19.05
C ARG A 153 16.10 -14.73 -18.30
N VAL A 154 14.97 -15.37 -18.61
CA VAL A 154 13.68 -15.09 -17.94
C VAL A 154 13.76 -15.42 -16.46
N ILE A 155 14.30 -16.59 -16.12
CA ILE A 155 14.45 -17.02 -14.71
C ILE A 155 15.40 -16.08 -13.96
N LEU A 156 16.55 -15.77 -14.55
CA LEU A 156 17.52 -14.87 -13.90
C LEU A 156 16.93 -13.48 -13.67
N GLU A 157 16.19 -12.94 -14.67
CA GLU A 157 15.50 -11.65 -14.52
C GLU A 157 14.44 -11.69 -13.42
N ALA A 158 13.67 -12.78 -13.32
CA ALA A 158 12.67 -12.96 -12.27
C ALA A 158 13.31 -13.03 -10.88
N VAL A 159 14.37 -13.86 -10.73
CA VAL A 159 15.11 -13.99 -9.46
C VAL A 159 15.72 -12.65 -9.05
N LEU A 160 16.35 -11.94 -10.00
CA LEU A 160 16.97 -10.64 -9.72
C LEU A 160 15.94 -9.59 -9.32
N LYS A 161 14.77 -9.55 -9.98
CA LYS A 161 13.66 -8.66 -9.62
C LYS A 161 13.18 -8.92 -8.20
N VAL A 162 12.93 -10.18 -7.85
CA VAL A 162 12.49 -10.55 -6.48
C VAL A 162 13.57 -10.23 -5.46
N ALA A 163 14.83 -10.51 -5.76
CA ALA A 163 15.95 -10.20 -4.86
C ALA A 163 16.10 -8.70 -4.61
N ILE A 164 16.02 -7.86 -5.66
CA ILE A 164 16.05 -6.39 -5.53
C ILE A 164 14.86 -5.92 -4.70
N PHE A 165 13.65 -6.42 -4.97
CA PHE A 165 12.46 -6.06 -4.21
C PHE A 165 12.60 -6.40 -2.72
N LEU A 166 12.98 -7.63 -2.38
CA LEU A 166 13.14 -8.04 -0.99
C LEU A 166 14.28 -7.27 -0.29
N SER A 167 15.40 -7.06 -0.98
CA SER A 167 16.51 -6.26 -0.44
C SER A 167 16.09 -4.83 -0.13
N TYR A 168 15.32 -4.21 -1.03
CA TYR A 168 14.74 -2.89 -0.83
C TYR A 168 13.81 -2.87 0.38
N MET A 169 12.88 -3.85 0.50
CA MET A 169 11.97 -3.96 1.64
C MET A 169 12.71 -4.11 2.97
N VAL A 170 13.76 -4.95 3.00
CA VAL A 170 14.62 -5.10 4.19
C VAL A 170 15.35 -3.80 4.51
N ALA A 171 15.84 -3.07 3.51
CA ALA A 171 16.55 -1.82 3.73
C ALA A 171 15.64 -0.75 4.35
N ILE A 172 14.46 -0.52 3.76
CA ILE A 172 13.52 0.50 4.28
C ILE A 172 12.92 0.12 5.62
N SER A 173 12.68 -1.18 5.90
CA SER A 173 12.14 -1.63 7.18
C SER A 173 13.07 -1.37 8.38
N LYS A 174 14.36 -1.11 8.13
CA LYS A 174 15.35 -0.77 9.17
C LYS A 174 15.44 0.73 9.46
N MET A 175 14.85 1.58 8.62
CA MET A 175 14.75 3.02 8.88
C MET A 175 13.75 3.25 10.01
N LYS A 176 14.13 4.03 11.03
CA LYS A 176 13.32 4.21 12.24
C LYS A 176 11.91 4.76 11.94
N GLU A 177 11.85 5.75 11.07
CA GLU A 177 10.60 6.39 10.67
C GLU A 177 9.67 5.40 9.94
N ILE A 178 10.22 4.62 9.01
CA ILE A 178 9.45 3.62 8.26
C ILE A 178 9.07 2.44 9.16
N HIS A 179 9.95 2.04 10.08
CA HIS A 179 9.64 1.00 11.05
C HIS A 179 8.41 1.37 11.88
N ARG A 180 8.35 2.63 12.35
CA ARG A 180 7.22 3.14 13.11
C ARG A 180 5.92 3.19 12.30
N VAL A 181 5.97 3.59 11.03
CA VAL A 181 4.82 3.47 10.11
C VAL A 181 4.38 2.00 9.96
N PHE A 182 5.31 1.05 9.94
CA PHE A 182 4.98 -0.38 9.87
C PHE A 182 4.40 -0.95 11.19
N GLU A 183 4.66 -0.32 12.34
CA GLU A 183 3.97 -0.61 13.59
C GLU A 183 2.52 -0.11 13.57
N TYR A 184 2.27 1.11 13.06
CA TYR A 184 0.91 1.61 12.79
C TYR A 184 0.14 0.71 11.81
N HIS A 185 0.82 0.15 10.82
CA HIS A 185 0.23 -0.84 9.90
C HIS A 185 -0.18 -2.13 10.64
N GLY A 186 0.57 -2.53 11.66
CA GLY A 186 0.19 -3.61 12.56
C GLY A 186 -1.07 -3.29 13.37
N ALA A 187 -1.18 -2.05 13.86
CA ALA A 187 -2.37 -1.59 14.59
C ALA A 187 -3.62 -1.59 13.70
N GLU A 188 -3.50 -1.11 12.45
CA GLU A 188 -4.57 -1.19 11.45
C GLU A 188 -5.09 -2.61 11.28
N HIS A 189 -4.19 -3.57 11.00
CA HIS A 189 -4.57 -4.96 10.77
C HIS A 189 -5.24 -5.61 11.98
N LYS A 190 -4.70 -5.41 13.17
CA LYS A 190 -5.26 -5.93 14.41
C LYS A 190 -6.65 -5.38 14.68
N THR A 191 -6.86 -4.09 14.44
CA THR A 191 -8.14 -3.41 14.67
C THR A 191 -9.21 -3.91 13.69
N ILE A 192 -8.87 -4.07 12.41
CA ILE A 192 -9.77 -4.67 11.41
C ILE A 192 -10.11 -6.13 11.79
N ALA A 193 -9.12 -6.92 12.20
CA ALA A 193 -9.33 -8.31 12.60
C ALA A 193 -10.25 -8.44 13.84
N CYS A 194 -10.10 -7.54 14.83
CA CYS A 194 -10.98 -7.46 15.99
C CYS A 194 -12.42 -7.14 15.59
N TYR A 195 -12.62 -6.15 14.73
CA TYR A 195 -13.92 -5.78 14.20
C TYR A 195 -14.58 -6.91 13.44
N GLU A 196 -13.86 -7.60 12.54
CA GLU A 196 -14.36 -8.74 11.76
C GLU A 196 -14.72 -9.95 12.62
N ALA A 197 -14.07 -10.11 13.76
CA ALA A 197 -14.42 -11.12 14.75
C ALA A 197 -15.69 -10.75 15.56
N GLY A 198 -16.17 -9.51 15.44
CA GLY A 198 -17.32 -8.99 16.16
C GLY A 198 -17.02 -8.69 17.63
N ASP A 199 -15.76 -8.54 18.02
CA ASP A 199 -15.38 -8.14 19.35
C ASP A 199 -15.40 -6.62 19.48
N GLU A 200 -15.62 -6.15 20.72
CA GLU A 200 -15.61 -4.73 21.05
C GLU A 200 -14.21 -4.13 20.77
N LEU A 201 -14.19 -2.96 20.12
CA LEU A 201 -12.96 -2.25 19.77
C LEU A 201 -12.36 -1.57 21.00
N THR A 202 -11.70 -2.35 21.83
CA THR A 202 -10.89 -1.88 22.96
C THR A 202 -9.42 -2.25 22.74
N VAL A 203 -8.49 -1.50 23.32
CA VAL A 203 -7.05 -1.79 23.24
C VAL A 203 -6.76 -3.24 23.66
N GLU A 204 -7.41 -3.68 24.76
CA GLU A 204 -7.25 -5.03 25.29
C GLU A 204 -7.67 -6.12 24.31
N ASN A 205 -8.79 -5.94 23.60
CA ASN A 205 -9.30 -6.90 22.64
C ASN A 205 -8.45 -6.88 21.36
N VAL A 206 -8.19 -5.69 20.79
CA VAL A 206 -7.40 -5.53 19.58
C VAL A 206 -6.01 -6.15 19.72
N ARG A 207 -5.37 -6.01 20.88
CA ARG A 207 -4.05 -6.60 21.17
C ARG A 207 -3.99 -8.12 20.97
N LYS A 208 -5.09 -8.84 21.15
CA LYS A 208 -5.17 -10.31 21.04
C LYS A 208 -5.11 -10.80 19.59
N TYR A 209 -5.40 -9.93 18.61
CA TYR A 209 -5.47 -10.31 17.19
C TYR A 209 -4.11 -10.31 16.52
N THR A 210 -4.03 -11.04 15.41
CA THR A 210 -2.82 -11.10 14.58
C THR A 210 -2.64 -9.82 13.76
N ARG A 211 -1.38 -9.39 13.61
CA ARG A 211 -1.01 -8.30 12.73
C ARG A 211 -0.99 -8.67 11.24
N PHE A 212 -1.13 -9.95 10.89
CA PHE A 212 -1.12 -10.40 9.51
C PHE A 212 -2.52 -10.42 8.93
N HIS A 213 -2.70 -9.76 7.78
CA HIS A 213 -4.01 -9.62 7.15
C HIS A 213 -3.99 -10.01 5.66
N PRO A 214 -4.89 -10.89 5.20
CA PRO A 214 -4.82 -11.44 3.83
C PRO A 214 -5.22 -10.45 2.73
N ARG A 215 -5.84 -9.32 3.05
CA ARG A 215 -6.32 -8.29 2.10
C ARG A 215 -5.49 -7.02 2.13
N CYS A 216 -4.29 -7.08 2.69
CA CYS A 216 -3.38 -5.95 2.81
C CYS A 216 -2.87 -5.45 1.47
N GLY A 217 -2.67 -4.13 1.35
CA GLY A 217 -2.07 -3.49 0.17
C GLY A 217 -0.66 -3.98 -0.16
N THR A 218 0.14 -4.42 0.84
CA THR A 218 1.48 -4.99 0.57
C THR A 218 1.39 -6.35 -0.14
N SER A 219 0.30 -7.11 0.05
CA SER A 219 0.02 -8.31 -0.73
C SER A 219 -0.21 -7.99 -2.21
N PHE A 220 -0.73 -6.80 -2.54
CA PHE A 220 -0.84 -6.34 -3.92
C PHE A 220 0.53 -6.15 -4.57
N LEU A 221 1.51 -5.57 -3.87
CA LEU A 221 2.85 -5.36 -4.42
C LEU A 221 3.51 -6.68 -4.84
N ILE A 222 3.45 -7.71 -4.00
CA ILE A 222 4.02 -9.00 -4.36
C ILE A 222 3.25 -9.69 -5.50
N LEU A 223 1.93 -9.49 -5.59
CA LEU A 223 1.14 -9.97 -6.73
C LEU A 223 1.56 -9.26 -8.02
N VAL A 224 1.82 -7.96 -8.00
CA VAL A 224 2.37 -7.21 -9.15
C VAL A 224 3.71 -7.79 -9.59
N VAL A 225 4.60 -8.12 -8.64
CA VAL A 225 5.88 -8.77 -8.97
C VAL A 225 5.65 -10.13 -9.64
N ILE A 226 4.82 -10.99 -9.05
CA ILE A 226 4.55 -12.35 -9.56
C ILE A 226 3.88 -12.28 -10.95
N VAL A 227 2.81 -11.51 -11.10
CA VAL A 227 2.08 -11.35 -12.38
C VAL A 227 3.00 -10.79 -13.46
N SER A 228 3.86 -9.81 -13.10
CA SER A 228 4.81 -9.25 -14.05
C SER A 228 5.84 -10.27 -14.54
N VAL A 229 6.30 -11.19 -13.67
CA VAL A 229 7.20 -12.28 -14.10
C VAL A 229 6.55 -13.15 -15.17
N PHE A 230 5.29 -13.56 -14.96
CA PHE A 230 4.55 -14.37 -15.92
C PHE A 230 4.31 -13.62 -17.24
N LEU A 231 3.77 -12.41 -17.19
CA LEU A 231 3.46 -11.63 -18.39
C LEU A 231 4.72 -11.24 -19.17
N TYR A 232 5.81 -10.89 -18.48
CA TYR A 232 7.04 -10.50 -19.15
C TYR A 232 7.87 -11.69 -19.66
N SER A 233 7.57 -12.91 -19.23
CA SER A 233 8.25 -14.13 -19.69
C SER A 233 8.03 -14.38 -21.20
N VAL A 234 6.88 -13.96 -21.74
CA VAL A 234 6.54 -14.13 -23.16
C VAL A 234 7.20 -13.08 -24.08
N LEU A 235 7.72 -11.97 -23.50
CA LEU A 235 8.33 -10.90 -24.28
C LEU A 235 9.65 -11.35 -24.92
N PRO A 236 9.91 -10.96 -26.19
CA PRO A 236 11.15 -11.31 -26.88
C PRO A 236 12.38 -10.63 -26.26
N TRP A 237 13.55 -11.23 -26.47
CA TRP A 237 14.87 -10.70 -26.09
C TRP A 237 15.65 -10.15 -27.28
N SER A 238 14.98 -9.78 -28.36
CA SER A 238 15.62 -9.23 -29.56
C SER A 238 16.34 -7.92 -29.31
N SER A 239 15.78 -7.08 -28.42
CA SER A 239 16.35 -5.81 -28.01
C SER A 239 15.99 -5.51 -26.57
N THR A 240 16.97 -5.13 -25.74
CA THR A 240 16.76 -4.74 -24.33
C THR A 240 15.84 -3.51 -24.24
N SER A 241 16.05 -2.50 -25.10
CA SER A 241 15.25 -1.28 -25.11
C SER A 241 13.78 -1.55 -25.45
N LEU A 242 13.52 -2.35 -26.49
CA LEU A 242 12.16 -2.76 -26.86
C LEU A 242 11.50 -3.58 -25.75
N ARG A 243 12.26 -4.45 -25.09
CA ARG A 243 11.76 -5.23 -23.96
C ARG A 243 11.33 -4.33 -22.79
N VAL A 244 12.13 -3.31 -22.45
CA VAL A 244 11.77 -2.30 -21.45
C VAL A 244 10.50 -1.56 -21.86
N LEU A 245 10.43 -1.08 -23.13
CA LEU A 245 9.25 -0.39 -23.63
C LEU A 245 7.98 -1.25 -23.51
N PHE A 246 8.01 -2.52 -23.93
CA PHE A 246 6.86 -3.41 -23.79
C PHE A 246 6.46 -3.67 -22.35
N LYS A 247 7.42 -3.76 -21.42
CA LYS A 247 7.12 -3.87 -19.99
C LYS A 247 6.40 -2.66 -19.44
N LEU A 248 6.81 -1.46 -19.86
CA LEU A 248 6.13 -0.21 -19.45
C LEU A 248 4.71 -0.15 -20.03
N LEU A 249 4.51 -0.52 -21.28
CA LEU A 249 3.18 -0.57 -21.89
C LEU A 249 2.26 -1.63 -21.25
N LEU A 250 2.82 -2.74 -20.76
CA LEU A 250 2.07 -3.78 -20.07
C LEU A 250 1.84 -3.50 -18.58
N LEU A 251 2.49 -2.49 -18.00
CA LEU A 251 2.37 -2.19 -16.57
C LEU A 251 0.93 -1.98 -16.12
N PRO A 252 0.06 -1.21 -16.81
CA PRO A 252 -1.34 -1.08 -16.44
C PRO A 252 -2.10 -2.41 -16.45
N VAL A 253 -1.77 -3.31 -17.37
CA VAL A 253 -2.35 -4.65 -17.47
C VAL A 253 -1.91 -5.51 -16.28
N VAL A 254 -0.63 -5.47 -15.92
CA VAL A 254 -0.09 -6.14 -14.72
C VAL A 254 -0.83 -5.66 -13.47
N MET A 255 -0.99 -4.34 -13.31
CA MET A 255 -1.72 -3.75 -12.17
C MET A 255 -3.18 -4.20 -12.13
N GLY A 256 -3.86 -4.18 -13.28
CA GLY A 256 -5.25 -4.63 -13.40
C GLY A 256 -5.42 -6.09 -13.02
N ILE A 257 -4.60 -6.99 -13.54
CA ILE A 257 -4.67 -8.43 -13.21
C ILE A 257 -4.37 -8.65 -11.73
N SER A 258 -3.36 -7.99 -11.18
CA SER A 258 -2.97 -8.12 -9.77
C SER A 258 -4.09 -7.66 -8.84
N TYR A 259 -4.81 -6.59 -9.21
CA TYR A 259 -5.97 -6.09 -8.48
C TYR A 259 -7.13 -7.10 -8.49
N GLU A 260 -7.46 -7.68 -9.66
CA GLU A 260 -8.51 -8.69 -9.76
C GLU A 260 -8.17 -9.95 -8.95
N LEU A 261 -6.90 -10.37 -8.96
CA LEU A 261 -6.43 -11.48 -8.12
C LEU A 261 -6.56 -11.16 -6.63
N LEU A 262 -6.14 -9.96 -6.20
CA LEU A 262 -6.30 -9.54 -4.81
C LEU A 262 -7.76 -9.54 -4.39
N LYS A 263 -8.64 -9.00 -5.24
CA LYS A 263 -10.08 -8.96 -5.00
C LYS A 263 -10.69 -10.35 -4.93
N TRP A 264 -10.28 -11.26 -5.81
CA TRP A 264 -10.69 -12.66 -5.74
C TRP A 264 -10.22 -13.34 -4.45
N CYS A 265 -8.97 -13.12 -4.06
CA CYS A 265 -8.41 -13.60 -2.81
C CYS A 265 -9.14 -13.07 -1.56
N GLY A 266 -9.62 -11.83 -1.60
CA GLY A 266 -10.40 -11.23 -0.51
C GLY A 266 -11.78 -11.88 -0.34
N ARG A 267 -12.44 -12.20 -1.46
CA ARG A 267 -13.81 -12.75 -1.47
C ARG A 267 -13.89 -14.25 -1.19
N SER A 268 -12.90 -15.00 -1.66
CA SER A 268 -12.91 -16.47 -1.64
C SER A 268 -11.92 -17.03 -0.64
N ASP A 269 -12.25 -18.15 -0.02
CA ASP A 269 -11.35 -18.89 0.86
C ASP A 269 -11.25 -20.36 0.42
N ASN A 270 -10.56 -20.58 -0.69
CA ASN A 270 -10.25 -21.90 -1.24
C ASN A 270 -8.75 -22.13 -1.29
N ILE A 271 -8.31 -23.35 -1.63
CA ILE A 271 -6.89 -23.73 -1.68
C ILE A 271 -6.09 -22.80 -2.61
N ALA A 272 -6.63 -22.46 -3.79
CA ALA A 272 -5.95 -21.59 -4.75
C ALA A 272 -5.73 -20.18 -4.18
N THR A 273 -6.75 -19.57 -3.58
CA THR A 273 -6.61 -18.24 -2.97
C THR A 273 -5.71 -18.24 -1.76
N ARG A 274 -5.65 -19.33 -0.97
CA ARG A 274 -4.70 -19.49 0.13
C ARG A 274 -3.26 -19.52 -0.37
N ILE A 275 -2.99 -20.26 -1.46
CA ILE A 275 -1.65 -20.30 -2.08
C ILE A 275 -1.25 -18.93 -2.63
N ILE A 276 -2.16 -18.24 -3.33
CA ILE A 276 -1.89 -16.92 -3.93
C ILE A 276 -1.62 -15.85 -2.87
N ARG A 277 -2.30 -15.89 -1.72
CA ARG A 277 -2.10 -14.95 -0.60
C ARG A 277 -0.80 -15.17 0.16
N GLN A 278 -0.29 -16.40 0.18
CA GLN A 278 0.82 -16.78 1.06
C GLN A 278 2.09 -15.93 0.85
N PRO A 279 2.56 -15.65 -0.39
CA PRO A 279 3.70 -14.75 -0.60
C PRO A 279 3.48 -13.35 -0.04
N GLY A 280 2.24 -12.82 -0.13
CA GLY A 280 1.89 -11.52 0.47
C GLY A 280 2.02 -11.54 2.00
N ILE A 281 1.52 -12.58 2.65
CA ILE A 281 1.65 -12.75 4.10
C ILE A 281 3.12 -12.86 4.52
N TRP A 282 3.96 -13.55 3.73
CA TRP A 282 5.40 -13.63 4.03
C TRP A 282 6.08 -12.25 3.97
N VAL A 283 5.74 -11.40 3.00
CA VAL A 283 6.29 -10.05 2.90
C VAL A 283 5.84 -9.16 4.07
N GLN A 284 4.67 -9.41 4.66
CA GLN A 284 4.20 -8.67 5.85
C GLN A 284 5.13 -8.84 7.07
N HIS A 285 5.96 -9.88 7.14
CA HIS A 285 6.99 -9.96 8.19
C HIS A 285 8.04 -8.83 8.09
N LEU A 286 8.15 -8.17 6.93
CA LEU A 286 9.06 -7.04 6.69
C LEU A 286 8.33 -5.69 6.73
N THR A 287 7.01 -5.67 6.62
CA THR A 287 6.21 -4.44 6.43
C THR A 287 5.13 -4.23 7.48
N VAL A 288 5.04 -5.12 8.46
CA VAL A 288 4.03 -5.07 9.53
C VAL A 288 4.69 -5.50 10.83
N PHE A 289 4.80 -4.59 11.79
CA PHE A 289 5.38 -4.86 13.10
C PHE A 289 4.33 -4.83 14.20
N GLU A 290 4.72 -5.23 15.42
CA GLU A 290 3.82 -5.26 16.57
C GLU A 290 3.64 -3.83 17.08
N PRO A 291 2.39 -3.31 17.12
CA PRO A 291 2.12 -1.97 17.62
C PRO A 291 2.14 -1.90 19.14
N ASP A 292 2.42 -0.74 19.68
CA ASP A 292 2.14 -0.42 21.06
C ASP A 292 0.65 -0.03 21.27
N ASP A 293 0.25 0.12 22.53
CA ASP A 293 -1.13 0.45 22.89
C ASP A 293 -1.56 1.81 22.36
N SER A 294 -0.66 2.78 22.32
CA SER A 294 -0.94 4.13 21.85
C SER A 294 -1.27 4.14 20.36
N MET A 295 -0.64 3.27 19.56
CA MET A 295 -0.94 3.10 18.14
C MET A 295 -2.28 2.40 17.93
N ILE A 296 -2.63 1.45 18.81
CA ILE A 296 -3.95 0.79 18.76
C ILE A 296 -5.08 1.79 19.07
N GLU A 297 -4.87 2.73 19.99
CA GLU A 297 -5.83 3.83 20.26
C GLU A 297 -6.09 4.66 19.00
N VAL A 298 -5.06 5.03 18.27
CA VAL A 298 -5.17 5.75 16.99
C VAL A 298 -5.92 4.93 15.95
N ALA A 299 -5.65 3.62 15.86
CA ALA A 299 -6.33 2.73 14.93
C ALA A 299 -7.83 2.61 15.24
N ILE A 300 -8.21 2.53 16.52
CA ILE A 300 -9.60 2.52 16.98
C ILE A 300 -10.28 3.86 16.64
N ALA A 301 -9.60 4.98 16.90
CA ALA A 301 -10.12 6.31 16.58
C ALA A 301 -10.35 6.49 15.08
N ALA A 302 -9.47 5.94 14.24
CA ALA A 302 -9.58 6.01 12.78
C ALA A 302 -10.70 5.11 12.23
N VAL A 303 -10.86 3.89 12.77
CA VAL A 303 -11.82 2.93 12.23
C VAL A 303 -13.26 3.24 12.64
N THR A 304 -13.49 3.70 13.85
CA THR A 304 -14.83 3.89 14.42
C THR A 304 -15.75 4.76 13.55
N PRO A 305 -15.31 5.92 13.00
CA PRO A 305 -16.18 6.78 12.20
C PRO A 305 -16.49 6.23 10.79
N VAL A 306 -15.76 5.21 10.33
CA VAL A 306 -15.91 4.66 8.97
C VAL A 306 -16.60 3.30 8.93
N LEU A 307 -16.98 2.79 10.09
CA LEU A 307 -17.72 1.55 10.18
C LEU A 307 -19.10 1.70 9.55
N PRO A 308 -19.53 0.74 8.73
CA PRO A 308 -20.87 0.77 8.12
C PRO A 308 -21.94 0.62 9.22
N GLU A 309 -23.10 1.27 9.03
CA GLU A 309 -24.22 1.17 9.96
C GLU A 309 -24.77 -0.26 10.00
N THR A 310 -24.72 -0.96 8.87
CA THR A 310 -25.13 -2.35 8.77
C THR A 310 -23.98 -3.24 8.24
N PRO A 311 -23.83 -4.50 8.73
CA PRO A 311 -22.83 -5.43 8.21
C PRO A 311 -22.96 -5.68 6.69
N GLU A 312 -24.13 -5.45 6.11
CA GLU A 312 -24.38 -5.67 4.68
C GLU A 312 -23.76 -4.59 3.78
N GLU A 313 -23.76 -3.35 4.22
CA GLU A 313 -23.10 -2.21 3.53
C GLU A 313 -21.60 -2.34 3.51
N GLY A 314 -21.03 -2.97 4.53
CA GLY A 314 -19.61 -3.18 4.68
C GLY A 314 -19.06 -4.47 4.08
N LYS A 315 -19.86 -5.30 3.38
CA LYS A 315 -19.37 -6.56 2.80
C LYS A 315 -18.38 -6.31 1.66
N TRP A 316 -17.28 -7.05 1.72
CA TRP A 316 -16.20 -7.05 0.71
C TRP A 316 -16.66 -7.51 -0.69
#